data_e67f7be582d2e676c3a3c892b04c5377
#
_entry.id   e67f7be582d2e676c3a3c892b04c5377
#
_cell.length_a   1.000
_cell.length_b   1.000
_cell.length_c   1.000
_cell.angle_alpha   90.00
_cell.angle_beta   90.00
_cell.angle_gamma   90.00
#
_symmetry.space_group_name_H-M   'P 1'
#
loop_
_entity.id
_entity.type
_entity.pdbx_description
1 polymer ?
#
loop_
_entity_poly.entity_id
_entity_poly.type
_entity_poly.pdbx_seq_one_letter_code
_entity_poly.pdbx_strand_id
1 'polypeptide(L)'
;MAKRIPFNQFAREITKHHNKSKFHRKEIRAFAAYKSVLVPVEVWENALGRNMYSMEAGTNVSLSRPSIKYSDIQKDNTVDDLFEDLDSLIQVIAKKKINSLIVTGNAGIGKTHTVINTIEKKRLVRERDYLVFRSKTSPLGLYMNLFLHHDKVIIFDDLDDLFTNDDCSSILKAALDSYDVREISWSSKKMINVVGMDPGRKAQIESEAREQLLSGNPDVVLPNRFTFKGQIIFISNMSADKFDKAVLSRSMNIDLTLSDRQVFSRMKNIVSKMVSSTNLGML
;
A
#
# COMPACT_ATOMS: atom_id res chain seq x y z
N MET A 1 -5.91 11.88 -25.45
CA MET A 1 -5.84 10.71 -24.54
C MET A 1 -4.69 9.82 -24.97
N ALA A 2 -3.82 9.39 -24.03
CA ALA A 2 -2.71 8.50 -24.37
C ALA A 2 -3.23 7.09 -24.74
N LYS A 3 -2.71 6.53 -25.82
CA LYS A 3 -3.14 5.24 -26.38
C LYS A 3 -2.49 4.08 -25.62
N ARG A 4 -3.23 3.01 -25.33
CA ARG A 4 -2.67 1.76 -24.83
C ARG A 4 -2.12 0.93 -25.98
N ILE A 5 -0.88 0.45 -25.86
CA ILE A 5 -0.25 -0.47 -26.79
C ILE A 5 0.32 -1.68 -26.04
N PRO A 6 0.41 -2.88 -26.68
CA PRO A 6 1.00 -4.07 -26.08
C PRO A 6 2.49 -3.89 -25.77
N PHE A 7 3.01 -4.60 -24.75
CA PHE A 7 4.43 -4.57 -24.39
C PHE A 7 5.37 -4.82 -25.56
N ASN A 8 5.12 -5.85 -26.38
CA ASN A 8 5.97 -6.19 -27.52
C ASN A 8 6.05 -5.06 -28.56
N GLN A 9 4.97 -4.32 -28.77
CA GLN A 9 4.98 -3.15 -29.64
C GLN A 9 5.77 -2.00 -29.00
N PHE A 10 5.54 -1.70 -27.73
CA PHE A 10 6.25 -0.65 -26.98
C PHE A 10 7.76 -0.93 -26.96
N ALA A 11 8.16 -2.16 -26.63
CA ALA A 11 9.55 -2.59 -26.59
C ALA A 11 10.26 -2.44 -27.94
N ARG A 12 9.63 -2.84 -29.04
CA ARG A 12 10.17 -2.66 -30.38
C ARG A 12 10.36 -1.19 -30.76
N GLU A 13 9.37 -0.37 -30.46
CA GLU A 13 9.40 1.06 -30.82
C GLU A 13 10.46 1.82 -30.02
N ILE A 14 10.57 1.61 -28.72
CA ILE A 14 11.59 2.28 -27.89
C ILE A 14 13.01 1.80 -28.22
N THR A 15 13.18 0.48 -28.46
CA THR A 15 14.47 -0.10 -28.85
C THR A 15 14.92 0.45 -30.21
N LYS A 16 14.02 0.53 -31.17
CA LYS A 16 14.33 1.10 -32.50
C LYS A 16 14.66 2.60 -32.41
N HIS A 17 13.97 3.35 -31.56
CA HIS A 17 14.18 4.79 -31.41
C HIS A 17 15.54 5.12 -30.78
N HIS A 18 15.99 4.33 -29.81
CA HIS A 18 17.23 4.58 -29.07
C HIS A 18 18.40 3.66 -29.42
N ASN A 19 18.19 2.67 -30.29
CA ASN A 19 19.15 1.65 -30.71
C ASN A 19 19.83 0.90 -29.52
N LYS A 20 19.05 0.60 -28.47
CA LYS A 20 19.48 -0.17 -27.27
C LYS A 20 18.30 -0.93 -26.67
N SER A 21 18.60 -1.97 -25.87
CA SER A 21 17.59 -2.83 -25.24
C SER A 21 17.35 -2.56 -23.75
N LYS A 22 18.23 -1.76 -23.13
CA LYS A 22 18.16 -1.43 -21.69
C LYS A 22 17.94 0.07 -21.52
N PHE A 23 16.95 0.44 -20.69
CA PHE A 23 16.51 1.82 -20.55
C PHE A 23 16.40 2.23 -19.09
N HIS A 24 16.75 3.47 -18.81
CA HIS A 24 16.46 4.10 -17.53
C HIS A 24 14.98 4.50 -17.47
N ARG A 25 14.37 4.50 -16.29
CA ARG A 25 12.95 4.86 -16.06
C ARG A 25 12.56 6.20 -16.70
N LYS A 26 13.46 7.21 -16.61
CA LYS A 26 13.25 8.53 -17.23
C LYS A 26 13.13 8.46 -18.75
N GLU A 27 13.95 7.64 -19.40
CA GLU A 27 13.92 7.47 -20.86
C GLU A 27 12.64 6.79 -21.32
N ILE A 28 12.17 5.79 -20.56
CA ILE A 28 10.91 5.09 -20.84
C ILE A 28 9.71 6.04 -20.75
N ARG A 29 9.66 6.87 -19.70
CA ARG A 29 8.61 7.87 -19.52
C ARG A 29 8.66 8.96 -20.59
N ALA A 30 9.85 9.46 -20.93
CA ALA A 30 10.03 10.46 -21.98
C ALA A 30 9.59 9.94 -23.36
N PHE A 31 9.95 8.69 -23.69
CA PHE A 31 9.51 8.06 -24.92
C PHE A 31 7.98 7.85 -24.96
N ALA A 32 7.39 7.38 -23.88
CA ALA A 32 5.94 7.21 -23.79
C ALA A 32 5.18 8.54 -23.95
N ALA A 33 5.67 9.62 -23.35
CA ALA A 33 5.13 10.97 -23.52
C ALA A 33 5.26 11.46 -24.96
N TYR A 34 6.44 11.28 -25.58
CA TYR A 34 6.68 11.63 -26.98
C TYR A 34 5.73 10.91 -27.94
N LYS A 35 5.46 9.63 -27.71
CA LYS A 35 4.54 8.83 -28.53
C LYS A 35 3.07 8.96 -28.13
N SER A 36 2.75 9.69 -27.07
CA SER A 36 1.40 9.78 -26.49
C SER A 36 0.80 8.40 -26.18
N VAL A 37 1.61 7.48 -25.65
CA VAL A 37 1.20 6.14 -25.24
C VAL A 37 1.36 5.94 -23.75
N LEU A 38 0.58 4.99 -23.18
CA LEU A 38 0.77 4.55 -21.79
C LEU A 38 1.87 3.50 -21.76
N VAL A 39 2.77 3.59 -20.76
CA VAL A 39 3.78 2.57 -20.54
C VAL A 39 3.09 1.27 -20.12
N PRO A 40 3.28 0.14 -20.85
CA PRO A 40 2.73 -1.14 -20.44
C PRO A 40 3.24 -1.58 -19.06
N VAL A 41 2.40 -2.26 -18.28
CA VAL A 41 2.74 -2.70 -16.91
C VAL A 41 3.94 -3.66 -16.93
N GLU A 42 4.02 -4.51 -17.92
CA GLU A 42 5.07 -5.51 -18.13
C GLU A 42 6.48 -4.88 -18.26
N VAL A 43 6.56 -3.62 -18.67
CA VAL A 43 7.83 -2.87 -18.69
C VAL A 43 8.43 -2.79 -17.29
N TRP A 44 7.58 -2.60 -16.26
CA TRP A 44 8.02 -2.45 -14.88
C TRP A 44 8.35 -3.79 -14.21
N GLU A 45 7.87 -4.89 -14.78
CA GLU A 45 8.17 -6.25 -14.33
C GLU A 45 9.57 -6.72 -14.80
N ASN A 46 10.10 -6.12 -15.87
CA ASN A 46 11.41 -6.44 -16.44
C ASN A 46 12.56 -5.60 -15.86
N ALA A 47 12.53 -5.33 -14.56
CA ALA A 47 13.55 -4.53 -13.88
C ALA A 47 14.90 -5.27 -13.77
N LEU A 48 15.98 -4.62 -14.21
CA LEU A 48 17.36 -5.09 -14.11
C LEU A 48 18.13 -4.52 -12.90
N GLY A 49 17.42 -3.80 -11.99
CA GLY A 49 17.99 -3.06 -10.87
C GLY A 49 18.23 -1.57 -11.19
N ARG A 50 18.40 -0.73 -10.16
CA ARG A 50 18.68 0.72 -10.21
C ARG A 50 17.97 1.51 -11.33
N ASN A 51 16.63 1.41 -11.38
CA ASN A 51 15.83 2.11 -12.40
C ASN A 51 16.13 1.74 -13.86
N MET A 52 16.77 0.60 -14.11
CA MET A 52 17.02 0.05 -15.43
C MET A 52 16.06 -1.08 -15.75
N TYR A 53 15.57 -1.10 -16.99
CA TYR A 53 14.57 -2.05 -17.47
C TYR A 53 14.98 -2.63 -18.82
N SER A 54 14.75 -3.96 -19.02
CA SER A 54 15.00 -4.63 -20.30
C SER A 54 13.76 -4.60 -21.17
N MET A 55 13.93 -4.41 -22.45
CA MET A 55 12.89 -4.52 -23.47
C MET A 55 12.98 -5.83 -24.26
N GLU A 56 13.79 -6.78 -23.82
CA GLU A 56 13.89 -8.09 -24.45
C GLU A 56 12.72 -8.97 -24.03
N ALA A 57 11.94 -9.45 -24.99
CA ALA A 57 10.88 -10.41 -24.75
C ALA A 57 11.48 -11.81 -24.54
N GLY A 58 11.27 -12.39 -23.36
CA GLY A 58 11.44 -13.84 -23.17
C GLY A 58 12.72 -14.31 -22.49
N THR A 59 13.14 -13.71 -21.41
CA THR A 59 13.94 -14.45 -20.41
C THR A 59 13.05 -14.72 -19.21
N ASN A 60 12.52 -15.95 -19.12
CA ASN A 60 12.08 -16.53 -17.85
C ASN A 60 13.32 -16.65 -16.95
N VAL A 61 13.71 -15.56 -16.34
CA VAL A 61 14.65 -15.59 -15.23
C VAL A 61 13.82 -16.08 -14.05
N SER A 62 14.11 -17.33 -13.65
CA SER A 62 13.76 -17.83 -12.34
C SER A 62 14.06 -16.73 -11.32
N LEU A 63 13.02 -16.16 -10.74
CA LEU A 63 13.11 -15.12 -9.71
C LEU A 63 13.60 -15.76 -8.41
N SER A 64 14.89 -16.06 -8.32
CA SER A 64 15.61 -15.89 -7.07
C SER A 64 15.59 -14.38 -6.81
N ARG A 65 14.68 -13.93 -5.94
CA ARG A 65 14.58 -12.51 -5.52
C ARG A 65 15.99 -12.08 -5.09
N PRO A 66 16.67 -11.15 -5.79
CA PRO A 66 17.85 -10.54 -5.23
C PRO A 66 17.37 -9.82 -3.96
N SER A 67 18.02 -10.08 -2.84
CA SER A 67 17.88 -9.29 -1.63
C SER A 67 18.53 -7.93 -1.89
N ILE A 68 17.86 -7.09 -2.65
CA ILE A 68 18.26 -5.71 -2.87
C ILE A 68 18.00 -5.01 -1.55
N LYS A 69 19.05 -4.61 -0.86
CA LYS A 69 18.94 -3.72 0.28
C LYS A 69 18.35 -2.42 -0.23
N TYR A 70 17.17 -2.07 0.23
CA TYR A 70 16.43 -0.86 -0.14
C TYR A 70 17.26 0.43 0.00
N SER A 71 18.26 0.45 0.90
CA SER A 71 19.23 1.52 1.09
C SER A 71 20.06 1.88 -0.18
N ASP A 72 20.19 0.96 -1.14
CA ASP A 72 21.00 1.19 -2.33
C ASP A 72 20.23 1.83 -3.49
N ILE A 73 18.89 1.79 -3.43
CA ILE A 73 18.00 2.37 -4.46
C ILE A 73 17.75 3.87 -4.22
N GLN A 74 17.84 4.33 -2.96
CA GLN A 74 17.46 5.68 -2.57
C GLN A 74 18.47 6.77 -2.89
N LYS A 75 19.72 6.44 -3.23
CA LYS A 75 20.78 7.47 -3.36
C LYS A 75 20.63 8.43 -4.54
N ASP A 76 19.83 8.08 -5.56
CA ASP A 76 19.69 8.86 -6.79
C ASP A 76 18.28 9.44 -7.03
N ASN A 77 17.28 9.16 -6.15
CA ASN A 77 15.93 9.68 -6.30
C ASN A 77 15.81 11.08 -5.68
N THR A 78 15.20 11.99 -6.42
CA THR A 78 14.80 13.29 -5.83
C THR A 78 13.66 13.08 -4.84
N VAL A 79 13.46 14.02 -3.92
CA VAL A 79 12.34 13.96 -2.94
C VAL A 79 10.99 13.84 -3.66
N ASP A 80 10.83 14.53 -4.78
CA ASP A 80 9.60 14.48 -5.57
C ASP A 80 9.38 13.11 -6.23
N ASP A 81 10.44 12.44 -6.72
CA ASP A 81 10.35 11.08 -7.25
C ASP A 81 9.88 10.07 -6.18
N LEU A 82 10.34 10.20 -4.93
CA LEU A 82 9.90 9.34 -3.81
C LEU A 82 8.41 9.50 -3.51
N PHE A 83 7.91 10.73 -3.53
CA PHE A 83 6.49 10.99 -3.29
C PHE A 83 5.61 10.62 -4.49
N GLU A 84 6.12 10.68 -5.73
CA GLU A 84 5.44 10.13 -6.90
C GLU A 84 5.36 8.59 -6.85
N ASP A 85 6.41 7.93 -6.36
CA ASP A 85 6.42 6.49 -6.15
C ASP A 85 5.41 6.09 -5.05
N LEU A 86 5.35 6.84 -3.95
CA LEU A 86 4.31 6.66 -2.93
C LEU A 86 2.91 6.81 -3.53
N ASP A 87 2.64 7.89 -4.29
CA ASP A 87 1.35 8.10 -4.95
C ASP A 87 0.98 6.92 -5.85
N SER A 88 1.95 6.40 -6.60
CA SER A 88 1.78 5.24 -7.49
C SER A 88 1.42 3.97 -6.72
N LEU A 89 2.10 3.69 -5.60
CA LEU A 89 1.81 2.52 -4.75
C LEU A 89 0.43 2.62 -4.10
N ILE A 90 0.03 3.80 -3.64
CA ILE A 90 -1.31 4.01 -3.08
C ILE A 90 -2.39 3.78 -4.15
N GLN A 91 -2.15 4.19 -5.39
CA GLN A 91 -3.07 3.89 -6.48
C GLN A 91 -3.23 2.40 -6.74
N VAL A 92 -2.18 1.61 -6.57
CA VAL A 92 -2.21 0.14 -6.71
C VAL A 92 -3.01 -0.49 -5.56
N ILE A 93 -2.85 0.01 -4.31
CA ILE A 93 -3.68 -0.36 -3.15
C ILE A 93 -5.16 -0.04 -3.42
N ALA A 94 -5.47 1.19 -3.82
CA ALA A 94 -6.84 1.61 -4.09
C ALA A 94 -7.54 0.77 -5.18
N LYS A 95 -6.76 0.16 -6.08
CA LYS A 95 -7.24 -0.79 -7.10
C LYS A 95 -7.29 -2.25 -6.61
N LYS A 96 -7.02 -2.50 -5.35
CA LYS A 96 -6.98 -3.84 -4.73
C LYS A 96 -6.01 -4.82 -5.40
N LYS A 97 -4.88 -4.33 -5.94
CA LYS A 97 -3.86 -5.14 -6.62
C LYS A 97 -2.76 -5.65 -5.69
N ILE A 98 -2.58 -5.01 -4.55
CA ILE A 98 -1.69 -5.45 -3.46
C ILE A 98 -2.46 -5.39 -2.15
N ASN A 99 -2.10 -6.26 -1.21
CA ASN A 99 -2.82 -6.41 0.05
C ASN A 99 -2.37 -5.40 1.10
N SER A 100 -1.11 -4.96 1.04
CA SER A 100 -0.60 -3.99 2.02
C SER A 100 0.56 -3.16 1.51
N LEU A 101 0.71 -2.00 2.16
CA LEU A 101 1.79 -1.04 1.96
C LEU A 101 2.30 -0.56 3.32
N ILE A 102 3.61 -0.57 3.51
CA ILE A 102 4.28 0.04 4.65
C ILE A 102 4.99 1.30 4.16
N VAL A 103 4.68 2.43 4.79
CA VAL A 103 5.26 3.74 4.51
C VAL A 103 6.06 4.19 5.73
N THR A 104 7.39 4.18 5.64
CA THR A 104 8.30 4.63 6.69
C THR A 104 8.93 5.98 6.34
N GLY A 105 9.60 6.61 7.30
CA GLY A 105 10.35 7.86 7.09
C GLY A 105 10.19 8.88 8.20
N ASN A 106 10.89 10.02 8.08
CA ASN A 106 10.91 11.06 9.10
C ASN A 106 9.51 11.61 9.44
N ALA A 107 9.32 12.00 10.70
CA ALA A 107 8.12 12.72 11.11
C ALA A 107 7.98 14.06 10.36
N GLY A 108 6.75 14.52 10.14
CA GLY A 108 6.46 15.86 9.60
C GLY A 108 6.68 16.05 8.10
N ILE A 109 7.10 15.04 7.33
CA ILE A 109 7.34 15.16 5.88
C ILE A 109 6.08 15.04 5.01
N GLY A 110 4.90 14.85 5.62
CA GLY A 110 3.63 14.78 4.91
C GLY A 110 3.20 13.37 4.46
N LYS A 111 3.72 12.30 5.06
CA LYS A 111 3.34 10.90 4.74
C LYS A 111 1.82 10.70 4.77
N THR A 112 1.22 10.91 5.93
CA THR A 112 -0.22 10.73 6.16
C THR A 112 -1.06 11.58 5.24
N HIS A 113 -0.69 12.85 5.04
CA HIS A 113 -1.37 13.76 4.12
C HIS A 113 -1.34 13.24 2.69
N THR A 114 -0.18 12.77 2.22
CA THR A 114 -0.04 12.23 0.85
C THR A 114 -0.88 10.97 0.68
N VAL A 115 -0.84 10.04 1.66
CA VAL A 115 -1.65 8.80 1.61
C VAL A 115 -3.13 9.14 1.52
N ILE A 116 -3.67 9.95 2.42
CA ILE A 116 -5.09 10.30 2.45
C ILE A 116 -5.50 11.04 1.17
N ASN A 117 -4.75 12.09 0.78
CA ASN A 117 -5.06 12.88 -0.41
C ASN A 117 -5.07 12.03 -1.69
N THR A 118 -4.16 11.07 -1.83
CA THR A 118 -4.14 10.18 -3.00
C THR A 118 -5.34 9.24 -3.02
N ILE A 119 -5.72 8.68 -1.87
CA ILE A 119 -6.91 7.84 -1.73
C ILE A 119 -8.17 8.63 -2.10
N GLU A 120 -8.31 9.84 -1.60
CA GLU A 120 -9.46 10.73 -1.88
C GLU A 120 -9.51 11.17 -3.35
N LYS A 121 -8.37 11.44 -3.98
CA LYS A 121 -8.30 11.68 -5.43
C LYS A 121 -8.80 10.49 -6.26
N LYS A 122 -8.79 9.27 -5.71
CA LYS A 122 -9.40 8.09 -6.32
C LYS A 122 -10.90 7.96 -6.01
N ARG A 123 -11.51 8.97 -5.41
CA ARG A 123 -12.94 9.05 -5.03
C ARG A 123 -13.33 8.03 -3.95
N LEU A 124 -12.36 7.52 -3.19
CA LEU A 124 -12.65 6.75 -1.99
C LEU A 124 -13.03 7.71 -0.86
N VAL A 125 -14.15 7.42 -0.21
CA VAL A 125 -14.75 8.27 0.82
C VAL A 125 -14.41 7.71 2.19
N ARG A 126 -13.97 8.60 3.08
CA ARG A 126 -13.68 8.24 4.46
C ARG A 126 -14.90 7.63 5.15
N GLU A 127 -14.69 6.71 6.07
CA GLU A 127 -15.67 5.90 6.82
C GLU A 127 -16.49 4.93 5.94
N ARG A 128 -16.68 5.23 4.65
CA ARG A 128 -17.36 4.34 3.71
C ARG A 128 -16.38 3.35 3.06
N ASP A 129 -15.31 3.84 2.47
CA ASP A 129 -14.37 3.06 1.65
C ASP A 129 -13.02 2.85 2.33
N TYR A 130 -12.61 3.78 3.19
CA TYR A 130 -11.38 3.68 3.99
C TYR A 130 -11.55 4.25 5.39
N LEU A 131 -10.70 3.75 6.33
CA LEU A 131 -10.64 4.22 7.71
C LEU A 131 -9.19 4.52 8.12
N VAL A 132 -9.04 5.43 9.08
CA VAL A 132 -7.74 5.79 9.66
C VAL A 132 -7.78 5.57 11.16
N PHE A 133 -6.92 4.68 11.64
CA PHE A 133 -6.74 4.39 13.07
C PHE A 133 -5.44 5.02 13.55
N ARG A 134 -5.51 5.78 14.66
CA ARG A 134 -4.39 6.48 15.30
C ARG A 134 -4.21 6.13 16.77
N SER A 135 -5.11 5.34 17.32
CA SER A 135 -5.11 5.00 18.74
C SER A 135 -4.60 3.59 18.95
N LYS A 136 -3.84 3.39 20.04
CA LYS A 136 -3.44 2.05 20.46
C LYS A 136 -4.64 1.12 20.50
N THR A 137 -4.44 -0.11 20.07
CA THR A 137 -5.48 -1.12 20.04
C THR A 137 -4.98 -2.42 20.66
N SER A 138 -5.88 -3.11 21.38
CA SER A 138 -5.61 -4.45 21.86
C SER A 138 -5.74 -5.48 20.73
N PRO A 139 -5.24 -6.72 20.87
CA PRO A 139 -5.47 -7.79 19.88
C PRO A 139 -6.96 -8.00 19.58
N LEU A 140 -7.83 -7.97 20.59
CA LEU A 140 -9.27 -8.05 20.39
C LEU A 140 -9.79 -6.85 19.60
N GLY A 141 -9.36 -5.64 19.93
CA GLY A 141 -9.73 -4.42 19.20
C GLY A 141 -9.27 -4.45 17.77
N LEU A 142 -8.06 -4.95 17.50
CA LEU A 142 -7.57 -5.16 16.12
C LEU A 142 -8.44 -6.16 15.36
N TYR A 143 -8.74 -7.32 15.97
CA TYR A 143 -9.61 -8.33 15.38
C TYR A 143 -11.00 -7.77 15.05
N MET A 144 -11.61 -7.05 16.00
CA MET A 144 -12.93 -6.41 15.82
C MET A 144 -12.91 -5.39 14.67
N ASN A 145 -11.89 -4.53 14.59
CA ASN A 145 -11.77 -3.53 13.54
C ASN A 145 -11.60 -4.18 12.16
N LEU A 146 -10.76 -5.22 12.05
CA LEU A 146 -10.59 -5.96 10.80
C LEU A 146 -11.86 -6.73 10.41
N PHE A 147 -12.60 -7.27 11.38
CA PHE A 147 -13.88 -7.95 11.15
C PHE A 147 -14.95 -7.00 10.66
N LEU A 148 -15.11 -5.87 11.34
CA LEU A 148 -16.14 -4.86 11.01
C LEU A 148 -15.89 -4.22 9.65
N HIS A 149 -14.64 -3.96 9.32
CA HIS A 149 -14.21 -3.27 8.10
C HIS A 149 -13.49 -4.21 7.12
N HIS A 150 -13.96 -5.44 7.03
CA HIS A 150 -13.29 -6.55 6.34
C HIS A 150 -13.04 -6.36 4.83
N ASP A 151 -13.67 -5.40 4.19
CA ASP A 151 -13.62 -5.12 2.75
C ASP A 151 -13.09 -3.72 2.39
N LYS A 152 -12.72 -2.93 3.42
CA LYS A 152 -12.28 -1.53 3.28
C LYS A 152 -10.75 -1.41 3.25
N VAL A 153 -10.28 -0.23 2.87
CA VAL A 153 -8.86 0.14 3.06
C VAL A 153 -8.69 0.63 4.49
N ILE A 154 -7.82 -0.02 5.24
CA ILE A 154 -7.52 0.32 6.64
C ILE A 154 -6.14 0.98 6.69
N ILE A 155 -6.07 2.17 7.27
CA ILE A 155 -4.83 2.92 7.45
C ILE A 155 -4.51 2.94 8.94
N PHE A 156 -3.39 2.33 9.32
CA PHE A 156 -2.81 2.45 10.64
C PHE A 156 -1.74 3.54 10.61
N ASP A 157 -1.99 4.64 11.33
CA ASP A 157 -1.14 5.83 11.36
C ASP A 157 -0.48 5.95 12.74
N ASP A 158 0.84 5.80 12.80
CA ASP A 158 1.68 5.82 14.01
C ASP A 158 1.29 4.74 15.06
N LEU A 159 0.91 3.55 14.62
CA LEU A 159 0.53 2.41 15.49
C LEU A 159 1.63 1.35 15.58
N ASP A 160 2.83 1.77 15.93
CA ASP A 160 4.04 0.93 15.99
C ASP A 160 3.92 -0.22 17.01
N ASP A 161 3.11 -0.05 18.05
CA ASP A 161 2.84 -1.10 19.06
C ASP A 161 2.18 -2.37 18.48
N LEU A 162 1.53 -2.29 17.31
CA LEU A 162 0.96 -3.46 16.65
C LEU A 162 2.01 -4.52 16.29
N PHE A 163 3.25 -4.09 16.08
CA PHE A 163 4.34 -4.98 15.67
C PHE A 163 5.13 -5.55 16.86
N THR A 164 4.93 -5.01 18.05
CA THR A 164 5.58 -5.47 19.28
C THR A 164 4.75 -6.50 20.04
N ASN A 165 3.47 -6.68 19.68
CA ASN A 165 2.56 -7.64 20.29
C ASN A 165 2.40 -8.86 19.37
N ASP A 166 2.75 -10.05 19.88
CA ASP A 166 2.73 -11.31 19.11
C ASP A 166 1.34 -11.68 18.58
N ASP A 167 0.27 -11.42 19.36
CA ASP A 167 -1.10 -11.70 18.93
C ASP A 167 -1.53 -10.76 17.81
N CYS A 168 -1.23 -9.46 17.93
CA CYS A 168 -1.46 -8.49 16.86
C CYS A 168 -0.69 -8.87 15.60
N SER A 169 0.59 -9.21 15.75
CA SER A 169 1.44 -9.65 14.64
C SER A 169 0.86 -10.90 13.95
N SER A 170 0.34 -11.86 14.71
CA SER A 170 -0.28 -13.07 14.15
C SER A 170 -1.57 -12.76 13.37
N ILE A 171 -2.42 -11.88 13.89
CA ILE A 171 -3.63 -11.40 13.20
C ILE A 171 -3.25 -10.68 11.90
N LEU A 172 -2.25 -9.80 11.96
CA LEU A 172 -1.77 -9.07 10.78
C LEU A 172 -1.18 -10.00 9.72
N LYS A 173 -0.37 -10.99 10.11
CA LYS A 173 0.18 -11.99 9.17
C LYS A 173 -0.91 -12.69 8.37
N ALA A 174 -2.02 -13.05 9.03
CA ALA A 174 -3.18 -13.66 8.36
C ALA A 174 -3.91 -12.66 7.44
N ALA A 175 -4.06 -11.39 7.87
CA ALA A 175 -4.70 -10.34 7.09
C ALA A 175 -3.91 -9.96 5.83
N LEU A 176 -2.57 -10.10 5.86
CA LEU A 176 -1.65 -9.69 4.80
C LEU A 176 -1.21 -10.84 3.89
N ASP A 177 -1.73 -12.05 4.12
CA ASP A 177 -1.30 -13.23 3.35
C ASP A 177 -1.50 -13.01 1.84
N SER A 178 -0.68 -13.68 1.04
CA SER A 178 -0.71 -13.60 -0.43
C SER A 178 -1.75 -14.52 -1.06
N TYR A 179 -2.45 -15.34 -0.27
CA TYR A 179 -3.52 -16.20 -0.77
C TYR A 179 -4.74 -15.40 -1.23
N ASP A 180 -5.47 -15.93 -2.22
CA ASP A 180 -6.69 -15.32 -2.74
C ASP A 180 -7.76 -15.17 -1.65
N VAL A 181 -7.81 -16.12 -0.72
CA VAL A 181 -8.70 -16.09 0.45
C VAL A 181 -7.87 -15.90 1.71
N ARG A 182 -7.96 -14.73 2.31
CA ARG A 182 -7.29 -14.40 3.57
C ARG A 182 -8.26 -14.63 4.73
N GLU A 183 -8.05 -15.71 5.46
CA GLU A 183 -8.83 -16.00 6.66
C GLU A 183 -8.09 -15.56 7.91
N ILE A 184 -8.69 -14.64 8.65
CA ILE A 184 -8.23 -14.24 9.97
C ILE A 184 -8.94 -15.11 11.01
N SER A 185 -8.17 -15.77 11.86
CA SER A 185 -8.71 -16.58 12.96
C SER A 185 -8.11 -16.12 14.29
N TRP A 186 -8.98 -16.02 15.29
CA TRP A 186 -8.58 -15.76 16.67
C TRP A 186 -9.57 -16.46 17.61
N SER A 187 -9.08 -17.04 18.69
CA SER A 187 -9.91 -17.80 19.62
C SER A 187 -9.90 -17.16 21.00
N SER A 188 -11.07 -16.87 21.52
CA SER A 188 -11.28 -16.45 22.90
C SER A 188 -12.53 -17.14 23.47
N LYS A 189 -12.66 -17.17 24.80
CA LYS A 189 -13.76 -17.87 25.48
C LYS A 189 -15.17 -17.37 25.09
N LYS A 190 -15.29 -16.17 24.52
CA LYS A 190 -16.56 -15.52 24.14
C LYS A 190 -16.77 -15.50 22.62
N MET A 191 -16.18 -16.43 21.85
CA MET A 191 -16.34 -16.46 20.40
C MET A 191 -17.12 -17.68 19.94
N ILE A 192 -17.91 -17.53 18.86
CA ILE A 192 -18.58 -18.65 18.18
C ILE A 192 -17.55 -19.35 17.26
N ASN A 193 -17.43 -20.65 17.43
CA ASN A 193 -16.64 -21.45 16.49
C ASN A 193 -17.44 -21.69 15.20
N VAL A 194 -16.99 -21.06 14.12
CA VAL A 194 -17.64 -21.20 12.79
C VAL A 194 -16.93 -22.19 11.86
N VAL A 195 -15.92 -22.91 12.35
CA VAL A 195 -15.18 -23.90 11.57
C VAL A 195 -16.09 -25.10 11.27
N GLY A 196 -16.19 -25.46 9.98
CA GLY A 196 -17.03 -26.58 9.52
C GLY A 196 -18.52 -26.26 9.42
N MET A 197 -18.93 -25.02 9.70
CA MET A 197 -20.33 -24.59 9.50
C MET A 197 -20.66 -24.42 8.01
N ASP A 198 -21.94 -24.60 7.70
CA ASP A 198 -22.48 -24.25 6.39
C ASP A 198 -22.19 -22.78 6.03
N PRO A 199 -21.79 -22.47 4.77
CA PRO A 199 -21.47 -21.10 4.35
C PRO A 199 -22.59 -20.09 4.60
N GLY A 200 -23.84 -20.48 4.40
CA GLY A 200 -25.00 -19.60 4.67
C GLY A 200 -25.14 -19.26 6.15
N ARG A 201 -24.99 -20.26 7.03
CA ARG A 201 -25.03 -20.03 8.49
C ARG A 201 -23.86 -19.18 8.97
N LYS A 202 -22.65 -19.40 8.41
CA LYS A 202 -21.48 -18.57 8.71
C LYS A 202 -21.72 -17.12 8.32
N ALA A 203 -22.24 -16.85 7.11
CA ALA A 203 -22.55 -15.51 6.62
C ALA A 203 -23.59 -14.81 7.49
N GLN A 204 -24.61 -15.53 7.95
CA GLN A 204 -25.63 -15.02 8.86
C GLN A 204 -25.02 -14.57 10.19
N ILE A 205 -24.21 -15.42 10.84
CA ILE A 205 -23.51 -15.11 12.10
C ILE A 205 -22.63 -13.88 11.93
N GLU A 206 -21.87 -13.80 10.83
CA GLU A 206 -21.00 -12.66 10.53
C GLU A 206 -21.80 -11.36 10.35
N SER A 207 -22.96 -11.42 9.67
CA SER A 207 -23.84 -10.26 9.46
C SER A 207 -24.46 -9.77 10.77
N GLU A 208 -25.01 -10.68 11.55
CA GLU A 208 -25.61 -10.38 12.86
C GLU A 208 -24.58 -9.76 13.82
N ALA A 209 -23.35 -10.32 13.86
CA ALA A 209 -22.29 -9.80 14.71
C ALA A 209 -21.83 -8.39 14.28
N ARG A 210 -21.75 -8.09 12.97
CA ARG A 210 -21.42 -6.75 12.48
C ARG A 210 -22.50 -5.73 12.82
N GLU A 211 -23.76 -6.10 12.67
CA GLU A 211 -24.87 -5.24 13.02
C GLU A 211 -24.91 -4.92 14.51
N GLN A 212 -24.66 -5.91 15.37
CA GLN A 212 -24.55 -5.72 16.81
C GLN A 212 -23.35 -4.83 17.20
N LEU A 213 -22.21 -4.98 16.54
CA LEU A 213 -21.06 -4.08 16.74
C LEU A 213 -21.38 -2.64 16.35
N LEU A 214 -22.04 -2.44 15.22
CA LEU A 214 -22.44 -1.10 14.73
C LEU A 214 -23.47 -0.43 15.63
N SER A 215 -24.34 -1.20 16.27
CA SER A 215 -25.30 -0.70 17.26
C SER A 215 -24.67 -0.42 18.63
N GLY A 216 -23.39 -0.71 18.83
CA GLY A 216 -22.67 -0.48 20.08
C GLY A 216 -23.01 -1.50 21.17
N ASN A 217 -23.50 -2.70 20.85
CA ASN A 217 -23.77 -3.75 21.81
C ASN A 217 -22.46 -4.25 22.46
N PRO A 218 -22.27 -4.11 23.78
CA PRO A 218 -21.04 -4.53 24.46
C PRO A 218 -20.90 -6.06 24.58
N ASP A 219 -22.01 -6.81 24.47
CA ASP A 219 -22.05 -8.27 24.66
C ASP A 219 -22.07 -9.05 23.32
N VAL A 220 -21.62 -8.41 22.23
CA VAL A 220 -21.56 -9.06 20.94
C VAL A 220 -20.63 -10.29 20.98
N VAL A 221 -21.14 -11.39 20.45
CA VAL A 221 -20.37 -12.63 20.28
C VAL A 221 -19.83 -12.70 18.86
N LEU A 222 -18.51 -12.65 18.73
CA LEU A 222 -17.83 -12.62 17.45
C LEU A 222 -17.60 -14.06 16.91
N PRO A 223 -17.61 -14.25 15.58
CA PRO A 223 -17.09 -15.49 15.01
C PRO A 223 -15.57 -15.59 15.28
N ASN A 224 -15.07 -16.80 15.50
CA ASN A 224 -13.64 -17.04 15.73
C ASN A 224 -12.81 -17.00 14.43
N ARG A 225 -13.46 -16.86 13.27
CA ARG A 225 -12.84 -16.83 11.95
C ARG A 225 -13.70 -16.03 10.98
N PHE A 226 -13.07 -15.25 10.13
CA PHE A 226 -13.73 -14.54 9.03
C PHE A 226 -12.78 -14.32 7.84
N THR A 227 -13.34 -14.03 6.67
CA THR A 227 -12.56 -13.69 5.48
C THR A 227 -12.32 -12.19 5.41
N PHE A 228 -11.06 -11.79 5.27
CA PHE A 228 -10.63 -10.41 5.08
C PHE A 228 -10.35 -10.12 3.61
N LYS A 229 -10.99 -9.11 3.05
CA LYS A 229 -10.89 -8.69 1.63
C LYS A 229 -10.33 -7.27 1.49
N GLY A 230 -10.12 -6.59 2.61
CA GLY A 230 -9.61 -5.22 2.65
C GLY A 230 -8.13 -5.13 2.31
N GLN A 231 -7.63 -3.91 2.27
CA GLN A 231 -6.20 -3.58 2.14
C GLN A 231 -5.73 -2.86 3.39
N ILE A 232 -4.44 -2.97 3.71
CA ILE A 232 -3.88 -2.31 4.89
C ILE A 232 -2.72 -1.42 4.48
N ILE A 233 -2.73 -0.16 4.96
CA ILE A 233 -1.61 0.77 4.83
C ILE A 233 -1.10 1.06 6.24
N PHE A 234 0.19 0.84 6.47
CA PHE A 234 0.87 1.24 7.69
C PHE A 234 1.68 2.50 7.41
N ILE A 235 1.52 3.51 8.24
CA ILE A 235 2.33 4.73 8.23
C ILE A 235 3.08 4.78 9.56
N SER A 236 4.40 4.85 9.51
CA SER A 236 5.25 4.79 10.71
C SER A 236 6.44 5.73 10.60
N ASN A 237 6.92 6.16 11.76
CA ASN A 237 8.18 6.87 11.92
C ASN A 237 9.34 5.91 12.26
N MET A 238 9.04 4.63 12.46
CA MET A 238 10.07 3.60 12.66
C MET A 238 10.79 3.26 11.35
N SER A 239 12.04 2.88 11.45
CA SER A 239 12.78 2.28 10.34
C SER A 239 12.25 0.88 10.01
N ALA A 240 12.34 0.48 8.74
CA ALA A 240 11.78 -0.77 8.24
C ALA A 240 12.33 -2.04 8.94
N ASP A 241 13.56 -1.99 9.47
CA ASP A 241 14.20 -3.09 10.19
C ASP A 241 13.54 -3.45 11.54
N LYS A 242 12.72 -2.54 12.09
CA LYS A 242 11.99 -2.75 13.35
C LYS A 242 10.65 -3.46 13.17
N PHE A 243 10.19 -3.60 11.95
CA PHE A 243 8.97 -4.35 11.66
C PHE A 243 9.19 -5.86 11.72
N ASP A 244 8.14 -6.61 12.06
CA ASP A 244 8.16 -8.07 11.94
C ASP A 244 8.49 -8.48 10.49
N LYS A 245 9.49 -9.36 10.34
CA LYS A 245 9.99 -9.80 9.03
C LYS A 245 8.90 -10.46 8.16
N ALA A 246 7.94 -11.14 8.80
CA ALA A 246 6.87 -11.80 8.09
C ALA A 246 5.81 -10.78 7.59
N VAL A 247 5.59 -9.69 8.31
CA VAL A 247 4.76 -8.57 7.87
C VAL A 247 5.45 -7.83 6.71
N LEU A 248 6.75 -7.54 6.85
CA LEU A 248 7.54 -6.93 5.78
C LEU A 248 7.51 -7.73 4.48
N SER A 249 7.67 -9.05 4.58
CA SER A 249 7.72 -9.94 3.38
C SER A 249 6.39 -10.02 2.64
N ARG A 250 5.27 -9.69 3.29
CA ARG A 250 3.91 -9.69 2.74
C ARG A 250 3.43 -8.32 2.29
N SER A 251 4.24 -7.28 2.51
CA SER A 251 3.87 -5.89 2.22
C SER A 251 4.79 -5.30 1.17
N MET A 252 4.26 -4.40 0.35
CA MET A 252 5.10 -3.45 -0.37
C MET A 252 5.63 -2.42 0.61
N ASN A 253 6.90 -2.02 0.46
CA ASN A 253 7.54 -1.10 1.38
C ASN A 253 8.07 0.11 0.64
N ILE A 254 7.87 1.29 1.19
CA ILE A 254 8.51 2.52 0.75
C ILE A 254 9.08 3.26 1.95
N ASP A 255 10.36 3.62 1.86
CA ASP A 255 11.03 4.41 2.88
C ASP A 255 11.24 5.84 2.37
N LEU A 256 10.65 6.78 3.08
CA LEU A 256 10.74 8.22 2.82
C LEU A 256 11.71 8.90 3.80
N THR A 257 12.74 8.19 4.25
CA THR A 257 13.77 8.80 5.10
C THR A 257 14.54 9.85 4.30
N LEU A 258 14.44 11.10 4.71
CA LEU A 258 15.03 12.26 4.07
C LEU A 258 16.13 12.85 4.97
N SER A 259 17.19 13.41 4.36
CA SER A 259 18.14 14.24 5.08
C SER A 259 17.50 15.58 5.49
N ASP A 260 18.03 16.25 6.51
CA ASP A 260 17.52 17.54 6.99
C ASP A 260 17.36 18.56 5.88
N ARG A 261 18.32 18.61 4.94
CA ARG A 261 18.27 19.49 3.77
C ARG A 261 17.09 19.18 2.85
N GLN A 262 16.80 17.89 2.65
CA GLN A 262 15.67 17.44 1.82
C GLN A 262 14.34 17.71 2.54
N VAL A 263 14.28 17.50 3.86
CA VAL A 263 13.10 17.85 4.70
C VAL A 263 12.81 19.34 4.58
N PHE A 264 13.82 20.19 4.75
CA PHE A 264 13.65 21.65 4.62
C PHE A 264 13.18 22.06 3.23
N SER A 265 13.77 21.50 2.18
CA SER A 265 13.35 21.75 0.79
C SER A 265 11.89 21.35 0.56
N ARG A 266 11.49 20.20 1.09
CA ARG A 266 10.09 19.71 1.00
C ARG A 266 9.12 20.62 1.73
N MET A 267 9.44 21.02 2.96
CA MET A 267 8.62 21.95 3.73
C MET A 267 8.44 23.29 2.99
N LYS A 268 9.51 23.85 2.42
CA LYS A 268 9.45 25.08 1.65
C LYS A 268 8.51 24.96 0.44
N ASN A 269 8.57 23.85 -0.27
CA ASN A 269 7.70 23.58 -1.42
C ASN A 269 6.22 23.46 -1.01
N ILE A 270 5.93 22.82 0.13
CA ILE A 270 4.57 22.70 0.67
C ILE A 270 4.02 24.08 1.04
N VAL A 271 4.79 24.88 1.80
CA VAL A 271 4.38 26.24 2.21
C VAL A 271 4.14 27.12 1.00
N SER A 272 5.00 27.09 -0.02
CA SER A 272 4.82 27.86 -1.24
C SER A 272 3.52 27.51 -1.99
N LYS A 273 3.15 26.25 -2.02
CA LYS A 273 1.88 25.79 -2.62
C LYS A 273 0.66 26.22 -1.81
N MET A 274 0.76 26.22 -0.47
CA MET A 274 -0.31 26.69 0.42
C MET A 274 -0.57 28.18 0.25
N VAL A 275 0.50 29.00 0.21
CA VAL A 275 0.39 30.46 0.02
C VAL A 275 -0.20 30.80 -1.34
N SER A 276 0.20 30.11 -2.41
CA SER A 276 -0.36 30.33 -3.75
C SER A 276 -1.83 29.92 -3.87
N SER A 277 -2.29 28.89 -3.15
CA SER A 277 -3.70 28.50 -3.14
C SER A 277 -4.59 29.46 -2.33
N THR A 278 -4.04 30.11 -1.30
CA THR A 278 -4.77 31.10 -0.49
C THR A 278 -4.98 32.40 -1.27
N ASN A 279 -4.02 32.80 -2.13
CA ASN A 279 -4.14 33.99 -2.96
C ASN A 279 -5.12 33.86 -4.14
N LEU A 280 -5.47 32.62 -4.56
CA LEU A 280 -6.46 32.37 -5.61
C LEU A 280 -7.91 32.38 -5.09
N GLY A 281 -8.12 32.38 -3.79
CA GLY A 281 -9.44 32.48 -3.15
C GLY A 281 -9.85 33.90 -2.73
N MET A 282 -9.01 34.92 -3.01
CA MET A 282 -9.25 36.34 -2.69
C MET A 282 -9.41 37.21 -3.92
N LEU A 283 -9.62 36.67 -5.09
CA LEU A 283 -10.05 37.35 -6.30
C LEU A 283 -11.41 36.80 -6.72
#